data_cc25d077e9fcacc5a53f21022ac22928
#
_entry.id   cc25d077e9fcacc5a53f21022ac22928
#
_cell.length_a   1.000
_cell.length_b   1.000
_cell.length_c   1.000
_cell.angle_alpha   90.00
_cell.angle_beta   90.00
_cell.angle_gamma   90.00
#
_symmetry.space_group_name_H-M   'P 1'
#
loop_
_entity.id
_entity.type
_entity.pdbx_description
1 polymer ?
#
loop_
_entity_poly.entity_id
_entity_poly.type
_entity_poly.pdbx_seq_one_letter_code
_entity_poly.pdbx_strand_id
1 'polypeptide(L)'
;MKYLVLLAGCGLGDGSCIEEVILTYTALDQHGCDYTPVAEGLSAPSIDHLTEQTAEKRNILIEAARIGRGRIREIREIDFEEYGALIIPGGLGLLNNYRNSERVKACMTHFVSSRKPVAAMCAGIDFLRRFLGNDLLEDETKDLTAESYCFDAGKNIYYTPAFRKTADCHTAQMGINAMIDALCQAQTVR
;
A
#
# COMPACT_ATOMS: atom_id res chain seq x y z
N MET A 1 -12.90 3.84 -12.63
CA MET A 1 -12.69 2.70 -11.70
C MET A 1 -12.41 3.25 -10.33
N LYS A 2 -12.81 2.55 -9.27
CA LYS A 2 -12.58 2.94 -7.88
C LYS A 2 -11.43 2.12 -7.29
N TYR A 3 -10.49 2.78 -6.64
CA TYR A 3 -9.30 2.16 -6.04
C TYR A 3 -9.45 2.05 -4.53
N LEU A 4 -9.02 0.94 -3.96
CA LEU A 4 -8.90 0.76 -2.51
C LEU A 4 -7.45 1.00 -2.11
N VAL A 5 -7.19 1.85 -1.09
CA VAL A 5 -5.84 2.14 -0.60
C VAL A 5 -5.73 1.62 0.83
N LEU A 6 -4.98 0.54 1.03
CA LEU A 6 -4.82 -0.09 2.34
C LEU A 6 -3.73 0.60 3.15
N LEU A 7 -4.10 1.15 4.30
CA LEU A 7 -3.21 1.78 5.26
C LEU A 7 -3.11 0.96 6.55
N ALA A 8 -1.98 1.07 7.25
CA ALA A 8 -1.69 0.31 8.47
C ALA A 8 -1.35 1.20 9.68
N GLY A 9 -1.83 2.44 9.71
CA GLY A 9 -1.48 3.46 10.69
C GLY A 9 -0.76 4.65 10.05
N CYS A 10 0.02 5.40 10.83
CA CYS A 10 0.70 6.63 10.39
C CYS A 10 2.14 6.64 10.90
N GLY A 11 3.11 6.44 10.00
CA GLY A 11 4.54 6.43 10.30
C GLY A 11 5.25 5.17 9.77
N LEU A 12 6.50 5.32 9.36
CA LEU A 12 7.29 4.25 8.73
C LEU A 12 7.39 3.00 9.62
N GLY A 13 7.67 3.18 10.92
CA GLY A 13 8.01 2.08 11.83
C GLY A 13 6.80 1.30 12.33
N ASP A 14 5.67 1.95 12.53
CA ASP A 14 4.46 1.40 13.17
C ASP A 14 3.17 1.58 12.36
N GLY A 15 3.27 2.13 11.15
CA GLY A 15 2.14 2.40 10.28
C GLY A 15 2.48 2.31 8.81
N SER A 16 1.78 3.10 8.00
CA SER A 16 2.10 3.35 6.61
C SER A 16 3.10 4.50 6.48
N CYS A 17 4.03 4.39 5.54
CA CYS A 17 4.95 5.48 5.19
C CYS A 17 4.14 6.69 4.71
N ILE A 18 4.23 7.81 5.41
CA ILE A 18 3.41 9.00 5.17
C ILE A 18 3.65 9.53 3.76
N GLU A 19 4.91 9.62 3.36
CA GLU A 19 5.35 10.12 2.07
C GLU A 19 4.78 9.27 0.93
N GLU A 20 4.87 7.95 1.03
CA GLU A 20 4.33 7.05 0.00
C GLU A 20 2.81 7.16 -0.13
N VAL A 21 2.10 7.32 0.99
CA VAL A 21 0.64 7.53 0.96
C VAL A 21 0.30 8.84 0.26
N ILE A 22 0.96 9.95 0.61
CA ILE A 22 0.70 11.26 0.00
C ILE A 22 1.06 11.27 -1.48
N LEU A 23 2.19 10.68 -1.87
CA LEU A 23 2.59 10.55 -3.27
C LEU A 23 1.60 9.68 -4.06
N THR A 24 1.08 8.62 -3.46
CA THR A 24 0.02 7.79 -4.05
C THR A 24 -1.26 8.59 -4.29
N TYR A 25 -1.71 9.36 -3.29
CA TYR A 25 -2.89 10.22 -3.45
C TYR A 25 -2.69 11.26 -4.54
N THR A 26 -1.51 11.89 -4.56
CA THR A 26 -1.16 12.88 -5.59
C THR A 26 -1.23 12.27 -6.99
N ALA A 27 -0.65 11.08 -7.19
CA ALA A 27 -0.69 10.40 -8.48
C ALA A 27 -2.13 10.03 -8.89
N LEU A 28 -2.94 9.52 -7.97
CA LEU A 28 -4.36 9.19 -8.23
C LEU A 28 -5.19 10.44 -8.57
N ASP A 29 -4.99 11.53 -7.84
CA ASP A 29 -5.67 12.81 -8.07
C ASP A 29 -5.30 13.40 -9.45
N GLN A 30 -4.04 13.27 -9.89
CA GLN A 30 -3.59 13.69 -11.23
C GLN A 30 -4.32 12.95 -12.36
N HIS A 31 -4.70 11.68 -12.14
CA HIS A 31 -5.51 10.89 -13.07
C HIS A 31 -7.03 11.06 -12.90
N GLY A 32 -7.48 11.87 -11.96
CA GLY A 32 -8.90 12.02 -11.65
C GLY A 32 -9.54 10.73 -11.15
N CYS A 33 -8.77 9.86 -10.51
CA CYS A 33 -9.23 8.57 -10.01
C CYS A 33 -10.05 8.71 -8.72
N ASP A 34 -11.13 7.93 -8.61
CA ASP A 34 -11.86 7.75 -7.36
C ASP A 34 -11.15 6.69 -6.49
N TYR A 35 -10.84 7.02 -5.25
CA TYR A 35 -10.18 6.10 -4.32
C TYR A 35 -10.69 6.23 -2.89
N THR A 36 -10.61 5.13 -2.16
CA THR A 36 -11.01 5.05 -0.76
C THR A 36 -9.85 4.52 0.09
N PRO A 37 -9.24 5.34 0.94
CA PRO A 37 -8.33 4.86 1.97
C PRO A 37 -9.08 4.02 2.99
N VAL A 38 -8.45 2.93 3.45
CA VAL A 38 -9.01 2.04 4.47
C VAL A 38 -7.94 1.59 5.44
N ALA A 39 -8.35 1.36 6.68
CA ALA A 39 -7.55 0.68 7.70
C ALA A 39 -8.47 -0.10 8.62
N GLU A 40 -7.94 -1.01 9.42
CA GLU A 40 -8.69 -1.72 10.45
C GLU A 40 -8.52 -1.03 11.81
N GLY A 41 -9.61 -0.88 12.56
CA GLY A 41 -9.63 -0.27 13.89
C GLY A 41 -9.03 -1.18 14.96
N LEU A 42 -7.78 -1.61 14.79
CA LEU A 42 -7.03 -2.42 15.75
C LEU A 42 -6.16 -1.54 16.63
N SER A 43 -5.85 -2.04 17.84
CA SER A 43 -4.86 -1.42 18.73
C SER A 43 -3.50 -2.09 18.56
N ALA A 44 -2.48 -1.31 18.22
CA ALA A 44 -1.10 -1.78 18.06
C ALA A 44 -0.11 -0.90 18.83
N PRO A 45 1.04 -1.45 19.23
CA PRO A 45 2.13 -0.64 19.79
C PRO A 45 2.58 0.42 18.78
N SER A 46 2.77 1.65 19.22
CA SER A 46 3.43 2.68 18.41
C SER A 46 4.94 2.66 18.64
N ILE A 47 5.66 3.32 17.73
CA ILE A 47 7.11 3.51 17.82
C ILE A 47 7.41 5.01 17.88
N ASP A 48 8.26 5.40 18.84
CA ASP A 48 8.87 6.71 18.82
C ASP A 48 9.94 6.73 17.71
N HIS A 49 9.66 7.47 16.65
CA HIS A 49 10.53 7.52 15.46
C HIS A 49 11.88 8.25 15.68
N LEU A 50 12.09 8.91 16.83
CA LEU A 50 13.38 9.50 17.21
C LEU A 50 14.27 8.50 17.92
N THR A 51 13.69 7.67 18.79
CA THR A 51 14.43 6.74 19.65
C THR A 51 14.32 5.29 19.20
N GLU A 52 13.44 5.01 18.23
CA GLU A 52 13.07 3.67 17.74
C GLU A 52 12.49 2.75 18.83
N GLN A 53 12.09 3.31 19.98
CA GLN A 53 11.55 2.55 21.08
C GLN A 53 10.04 2.39 20.95
N THR A 54 9.54 1.26 21.46
CA THR A 54 8.11 1.02 21.56
C THR A 54 7.48 2.00 22.56
N ALA A 55 6.40 2.63 22.15
CA ALA A 55 5.60 3.57 22.95
C ALA A 55 4.19 3.01 23.23
N GLU A 56 3.27 3.88 23.64
CA GLU A 56 1.90 3.48 23.94
C GLU A 56 1.20 2.83 22.75
N LYS A 57 0.18 2.02 23.04
CA LYS A 57 -0.69 1.48 22.00
C LYS A 57 -1.58 2.57 21.42
N ARG A 58 -1.74 2.56 20.10
CA ARG A 58 -2.62 3.47 19.35
C ARG A 58 -3.57 2.69 18.46
N ASN A 59 -4.70 3.31 18.13
CA ASN A 59 -5.66 2.74 17.19
C ASN A 59 -5.21 3.01 15.76
N ILE A 60 -5.01 1.96 14.96
CA ILE A 60 -4.46 2.01 13.60
C ILE A 60 -5.33 2.88 12.67
N LEU A 61 -6.65 2.75 12.74
CA LEU A 61 -7.58 3.53 11.91
C LEU A 61 -7.50 5.03 12.26
N ILE A 62 -7.46 5.35 13.57
CA ILE A 62 -7.35 6.74 14.03
C ILE A 62 -6.03 7.36 13.58
N GLU A 63 -4.92 6.62 13.69
CA GLU A 63 -3.63 7.10 13.23
C GLU A 63 -3.60 7.26 11.70
N ALA A 64 -4.10 6.29 10.94
CA ALA A 64 -4.17 6.38 9.49
C ALA A 64 -5.03 7.56 9.00
N ALA A 65 -6.08 7.92 9.74
CA ALA A 65 -6.94 9.05 9.42
C ALA A 65 -6.21 10.39 9.36
N ARG A 66 -5.06 10.52 10.04
CA ARG A 66 -4.24 11.74 10.03
C ARG A 66 -3.69 12.06 8.65
N ILE A 67 -3.34 11.03 7.85
CA ILE A 67 -2.69 11.21 6.54
C ILE A 67 -3.69 11.78 5.53
N GLY A 68 -4.95 11.37 5.57
CA GLY A 68 -5.98 11.76 4.58
C GLY A 68 -6.98 12.79 5.09
N ARG A 69 -6.65 13.55 6.14
CA ARG A 69 -7.54 14.58 6.70
C ARG A 69 -8.90 14.00 7.14
N GLY A 70 -8.89 12.81 7.73
CA GLY A 70 -10.08 12.07 8.15
C GLY A 70 -10.83 11.34 7.04
N ARG A 71 -10.42 11.43 5.78
CA ARG A 71 -11.04 10.72 4.65
C ARG A 71 -10.55 9.28 4.58
N ILE A 72 -11.06 8.44 5.49
CA ILE A 72 -10.73 7.03 5.59
C ILE A 72 -11.96 6.25 6.05
N ARG A 73 -12.05 4.97 5.71
CA ARG A 73 -13.11 4.09 6.17
C ARG A 73 -12.56 2.89 6.93
N GLU A 74 -13.36 2.36 7.83
CA GLU A 74 -13.08 1.07 8.49
C GLU A 74 -13.19 -0.06 7.43
N ILE A 75 -12.14 -0.87 7.30
CA ILE A 75 -12.09 -1.94 6.28
C ILE A 75 -13.20 -2.99 6.45
N ARG A 76 -13.75 -3.15 7.66
CA ARG A 76 -14.86 -4.07 7.93
C ARG A 76 -16.16 -3.66 7.27
N GLU A 77 -16.31 -2.37 6.96
CA GLU A 77 -17.49 -1.78 6.30
C GLU A 77 -17.39 -1.76 4.77
N ILE A 78 -16.28 -2.27 4.22
CA ILE A 78 -16.01 -2.22 2.79
C ILE A 78 -16.55 -3.45 2.09
N ASP A 79 -17.32 -3.24 1.03
CA ASP A 79 -17.58 -4.25 0.01
C ASP A 79 -16.45 -4.20 -1.03
N PHE A 80 -15.61 -5.22 -1.08
CA PHE A 80 -14.46 -5.27 -1.99
C PHE A 80 -14.86 -5.40 -3.47
N GLU A 81 -16.09 -5.83 -3.76
CA GLU A 81 -16.60 -5.90 -5.13
C GLU A 81 -16.72 -4.52 -5.79
N GLU A 82 -16.94 -3.47 -5.01
CA GLU A 82 -17.04 -2.10 -5.52
C GLU A 82 -15.70 -1.56 -6.07
N TYR A 83 -14.59 -2.24 -5.78
CA TYR A 83 -13.25 -1.76 -6.10
C TYR A 83 -12.60 -2.58 -7.20
N GLY A 84 -12.00 -1.87 -8.16
CA GLY A 84 -11.33 -2.50 -9.29
C GLY A 84 -9.88 -2.82 -9.08
N ALA A 85 -9.21 -2.17 -8.13
CA ALA A 85 -7.81 -2.40 -7.80
C ALA A 85 -7.52 -2.09 -6.32
N LEU A 86 -6.44 -2.70 -5.80
CA LEU A 86 -5.90 -2.46 -4.46
C LEU A 86 -4.53 -1.80 -4.57
N ILE A 87 -4.30 -0.76 -3.77
CA ILE A 87 -2.99 -0.10 -3.65
C ILE A 87 -2.51 -0.22 -2.21
N ILE A 88 -1.25 -0.57 -2.04
CA ILE A 88 -0.62 -0.84 -0.75
C ILE A 88 0.64 0.03 -0.62
N PRO A 89 0.53 1.27 -0.10
CA PRO A 89 1.69 2.06 0.30
C PRO A 89 2.50 1.30 1.35
N GLY A 90 3.83 1.47 1.35
CA GLY A 90 4.68 0.75 2.28
C GLY A 90 4.56 1.22 3.73
N GLY A 91 5.53 0.83 4.52
CA GLY A 91 5.58 1.02 5.96
C GLY A 91 5.54 -0.31 6.72
N LEU A 92 6.27 -0.37 7.82
CA LEU A 92 6.44 -1.61 8.60
C LEU A 92 5.18 -2.01 9.37
N GLY A 93 4.24 -1.07 9.56
CA GLY A 93 2.93 -1.36 10.13
C GLY A 93 2.14 -2.43 9.38
N LEU A 94 2.28 -2.53 8.05
CA LEU A 94 1.68 -3.62 7.27
C LEU A 94 2.09 -5.00 7.81
N LEU A 95 3.37 -5.15 8.11
CA LEU A 95 3.95 -6.42 8.55
C LEU A 95 3.64 -6.73 10.02
N ASN A 96 3.56 -5.71 10.86
CA ASN A 96 3.44 -5.84 12.30
C ASN A 96 1.96 -5.83 12.75
N ASN A 97 1.17 -4.86 12.27
CA ASN A 97 -0.18 -4.62 12.77
C ASN A 97 -1.19 -5.61 12.18
N TYR A 98 -0.98 -6.05 10.93
CA TYR A 98 -1.92 -6.93 10.21
C TYR A 98 -1.53 -8.41 10.19
N ARG A 99 -0.56 -8.81 11.04
CA ARG A 99 -0.11 -10.21 11.09
C ARG A 99 -1.25 -11.21 11.25
N ASN A 100 -2.24 -10.88 12.08
CA ASN A 100 -3.37 -11.76 12.44
C ASN A 100 -4.72 -11.18 12.04
N SER A 101 -4.76 -10.20 11.15
CA SER A 101 -6.03 -9.61 10.69
C SER A 101 -6.71 -10.49 9.66
N GLU A 102 -7.79 -11.14 10.04
CA GLU A 102 -8.60 -11.94 9.12
C GLU A 102 -9.31 -11.05 8.08
N ARG A 103 -9.64 -9.80 8.41
CA ARG A 103 -10.29 -8.89 7.46
C ARG A 103 -9.34 -8.40 6.38
N VAL A 104 -8.12 -8.05 6.76
CA VAL A 104 -7.06 -7.68 5.78
C VAL A 104 -6.69 -8.89 4.93
N LYS A 105 -6.61 -10.09 5.52
CA LYS A 105 -6.42 -11.34 4.78
C LYS A 105 -7.54 -11.58 3.76
N ALA A 106 -8.80 -11.38 4.15
CA ALA A 106 -9.93 -11.50 3.24
C ALA A 106 -9.86 -10.47 2.09
N CYS A 107 -9.46 -9.24 2.38
CA CYS A 107 -9.20 -8.21 1.36
C CYS A 107 -8.14 -8.69 0.36
N MET A 108 -6.98 -9.12 0.83
CA MET A 108 -5.91 -9.64 -0.01
C MET A 108 -6.37 -10.83 -0.86
N THR A 109 -7.04 -11.79 -0.24
CA THR A 109 -7.57 -12.97 -0.94
C THR A 109 -8.54 -12.57 -2.06
N HIS A 110 -9.44 -11.62 -1.79
CA HIS A 110 -10.40 -11.14 -2.79
C HIS A 110 -9.70 -10.59 -4.04
N PHE A 111 -8.76 -9.64 -3.88
CA PHE A 111 -8.08 -9.02 -5.04
C PHE A 111 -7.20 -10.01 -5.80
N VAL A 112 -6.47 -10.85 -5.09
CA VAL A 112 -5.58 -11.85 -5.69
C VAL A 112 -6.37 -12.95 -6.41
N SER A 113 -7.38 -13.53 -5.77
CA SER A 113 -8.16 -14.64 -6.37
C SER A 113 -9.01 -14.18 -7.56
N SER A 114 -9.51 -12.95 -7.52
CA SER A 114 -10.26 -12.33 -8.62
C SER A 114 -9.34 -11.77 -9.71
N ARG A 115 -8.01 -11.89 -9.58
CA ARG A 115 -7.03 -11.30 -10.49
C ARG A 115 -7.24 -9.80 -10.73
N LYS A 116 -7.82 -9.10 -9.75
CA LYS A 116 -7.88 -7.65 -9.77
C LYS A 116 -6.47 -7.09 -9.55
N PRO A 117 -6.08 -5.99 -10.19
CA PRO A 117 -4.75 -5.42 -10.01
C PRO A 117 -4.43 -5.09 -8.57
N VAL A 118 -3.21 -5.40 -8.15
CA VAL A 118 -2.66 -4.97 -6.86
C VAL A 118 -1.36 -4.22 -7.11
N ALA A 119 -1.27 -3.00 -6.62
CA ALA A 119 -0.05 -2.19 -6.67
C ALA A 119 0.54 -2.04 -5.27
N ALA A 120 1.82 -2.35 -5.12
CA ALA A 120 2.52 -2.24 -3.84
C ALA A 120 3.81 -1.46 -3.97
N MET A 121 4.26 -0.85 -2.89
CA MET A 121 5.51 -0.14 -2.84
C MET A 121 6.30 -0.44 -1.57
N CYS A 122 7.61 -0.31 -1.62
CA CYS A 122 8.52 -0.47 -0.49
C CYS A 122 8.27 -1.78 0.30
N ALA A 123 7.92 -1.71 1.59
CA ALA A 123 7.60 -2.87 2.43
C ALA A 123 6.31 -3.61 2.01
N GLY A 124 5.51 -3.03 1.11
CA GLY A 124 4.32 -3.68 0.56
C GLY A 124 4.62 -4.98 -0.18
N ILE A 125 5.82 -5.14 -0.78
CA ILE A 125 6.21 -6.41 -1.42
C ILE A 125 6.37 -7.54 -0.40
N ASP A 126 6.97 -7.26 0.76
CA ASP A 126 7.14 -8.27 1.80
C ASP A 126 5.78 -8.65 2.42
N PHE A 127 4.85 -7.69 2.47
CA PHE A 127 3.47 -7.95 2.87
C PHE A 127 2.77 -8.85 1.86
N LEU A 128 2.88 -8.57 0.55
CA LEU A 128 2.33 -9.41 -0.52
C LEU A 128 2.91 -10.83 -0.51
N ARG A 129 4.21 -10.98 -0.28
CA ARG A 129 4.89 -12.27 -0.22
C ARG A 129 4.33 -13.22 0.83
N ARG A 130 3.74 -12.70 1.91
CA ARG A 130 3.04 -13.53 2.91
C ARG A 130 1.81 -14.26 2.34
N PHE A 131 1.21 -13.73 1.27
CA PHE A 131 0.00 -14.29 0.65
C PHE A 131 0.30 -15.03 -0.66
N LEU A 132 1.35 -14.65 -1.37
CA LEU A 132 1.63 -15.07 -2.74
C LEU A 132 2.90 -15.93 -2.88
N GLY A 133 3.69 -16.06 -1.82
CA GLY A 133 4.96 -16.76 -1.82
C GLY A 133 6.17 -15.82 -1.85
N ASN A 134 7.29 -16.29 -1.31
CA ASN A 134 8.50 -15.48 -1.16
C ASN A 134 9.21 -15.18 -2.49
N ASP A 135 8.92 -15.97 -3.53
CA ASP A 135 9.43 -15.84 -4.89
C ASP A 135 8.75 -14.74 -5.71
N LEU A 136 7.69 -14.11 -5.16
CA LEU A 136 6.99 -13.03 -5.86
C LEU A 136 7.97 -11.92 -6.26
N LEU A 137 8.10 -11.68 -7.57
CA LEU A 137 8.96 -10.65 -8.15
C LEU A 137 10.42 -10.69 -7.62
N GLU A 138 10.95 -11.89 -7.32
CA GLU A 138 12.28 -12.01 -6.71
C GLU A 138 13.38 -11.52 -7.65
N ASP A 139 13.33 -11.90 -8.92
CA ASP A 139 14.33 -11.49 -9.90
C ASP A 139 14.10 -10.06 -10.38
N GLU A 140 12.85 -9.67 -10.62
CA GLU A 140 12.47 -8.35 -11.12
C GLU A 140 12.84 -7.21 -10.15
N THR A 141 12.87 -7.49 -8.85
CA THR A 141 13.18 -6.48 -7.84
C THR A 141 14.65 -6.26 -7.56
N LYS A 142 15.54 -7.16 -8.02
CA LYS A 142 16.99 -7.09 -7.75
C LYS A 142 17.62 -5.81 -8.29
N ASP A 143 17.39 -5.51 -9.56
CA ASP A 143 17.99 -4.38 -10.27
C ASP A 143 17.02 -3.19 -10.43
N LEU A 144 15.84 -3.28 -9.84
CA LEU A 144 14.82 -2.23 -9.94
C LEU A 144 15.28 -0.98 -9.19
N THR A 145 15.24 0.18 -9.86
CA THR A 145 15.55 1.48 -9.23
C THR A 145 14.32 2.10 -8.58
N ALA A 146 14.54 3.07 -7.68
CA ALA A 146 13.44 3.76 -7.01
C ALA A 146 12.53 4.56 -7.97
N GLU A 147 13.03 4.92 -9.15
CA GLU A 147 12.33 5.69 -10.19
C GLU A 147 11.45 4.83 -11.09
N SER A 148 11.54 3.51 -10.96
CA SER A 148 10.90 2.56 -11.86
C SER A 148 9.94 1.62 -11.13
N TYR A 149 9.21 0.83 -11.89
CA TYR A 149 8.35 -0.24 -11.39
C TYR A 149 8.53 -1.51 -12.20
N CYS A 150 8.10 -2.64 -11.64
CA CYS A 150 7.94 -3.90 -12.37
C CYS A 150 6.48 -4.38 -12.31
N PHE A 151 6.13 -5.31 -13.21
CA PHE A 151 4.78 -5.84 -13.35
C PHE A 151 4.80 -7.35 -13.59
N ASP A 152 4.19 -8.10 -12.69
CA ASP A 152 3.88 -9.52 -12.87
C ASP A 152 2.52 -9.67 -13.58
N ALA A 153 2.57 -9.95 -14.89
CA ALA A 153 1.35 -10.13 -15.69
C ALA A 153 0.56 -11.40 -15.29
N GLY A 154 1.24 -12.42 -14.80
CA GLY A 154 0.61 -13.67 -14.36
C GLY A 154 -0.27 -13.49 -13.12
N LYS A 155 0.19 -12.68 -12.18
CA LYS A 155 -0.50 -12.39 -10.91
C LYS A 155 -1.21 -11.03 -10.91
N ASN A 156 -1.00 -10.19 -11.94
CA ASN A 156 -1.50 -8.81 -12.04
C ASN A 156 -1.04 -7.90 -10.89
N ILE A 157 0.26 -8.00 -10.56
CA ILE A 157 0.91 -7.28 -9.46
C ILE A 157 1.87 -6.23 -10.02
N TYR A 158 1.72 -4.99 -9.55
CA TYR A 158 2.62 -3.86 -9.81
C TYR A 158 3.45 -3.59 -8.57
N TYR A 159 4.73 -3.29 -8.74
CA TYR A 159 5.61 -2.96 -7.61
C TYR A 159 6.64 -1.90 -7.97
N THR A 160 6.84 -0.92 -7.07
CA THR A 160 7.96 0.01 -7.09
C THR A 160 8.72 -0.03 -5.76
N PRO A 161 10.06 0.02 -5.76
CA PRO A 161 10.84 0.07 -4.52
C PRO A 161 10.62 1.33 -3.70
N ALA A 162 10.37 2.48 -4.34
CA ALA A 162 10.20 3.76 -3.66
C ALA A 162 11.29 3.98 -2.59
N PHE A 163 10.94 4.32 -1.36
CA PHE A 163 11.89 4.60 -0.27
C PHE A 163 12.72 3.39 0.19
N ARG A 164 12.50 2.19 -0.29
CA ARG A 164 13.43 1.07 -0.07
C ARG A 164 14.78 1.28 -0.78
N LYS A 165 14.81 2.05 -1.87
CA LYS A 165 15.98 2.26 -2.73
C LYS A 165 16.46 3.71 -2.77
N THR A 166 15.77 4.63 -2.10
CA THR A 166 16.14 6.05 -2.03
C THR A 166 15.68 6.69 -0.72
N ALA A 167 16.32 7.77 -0.31
CA ALA A 167 15.83 8.66 0.74
C ALA A 167 15.23 9.97 0.16
N ASP A 168 15.27 10.11 -1.16
CA ASP A 168 14.84 11.31 -1.87
C ASP A 168 13.38 11.20 -2.31
N CYS A 169 12.56 12.18 -1.88
CA CYS A 169 11.13 12.18 -2.18
C CYS A 169 10.84 12.33 -3.67
N HIS A 170 11.63 13.09 -4.42
CA HIS A 170 11.41 13.27 -5.86
C HIS A 170 11.67 11.97 -6.61
N THR A 171 12.77 11.29 -6.31
CA THR A 171 13.11 9.98 -6.88
C THR A 171 12.03 8.93 -6.58
N ALA A 172 11.56 8.85 -5.33
CA ALA A 172 10.47 7.96 -4.96
C ALA A 172 9.16 8.31 -5.69
N GLN A 173 8.88 9.61 -5.86
CA GLN A 173 7.71 10.08 -6.62
C GLN A 173 7.72 9.60 -8.06
N MET A 174 8.87 9.61 -8.73
CA MET A 174 8.99 9.14 -10.13
C MET A 174 8.53 7.68 -10.25
N GLY A 175 9.01 6.79 -9.38
CA GLY A 175 8.62 5.38 -9.40
C GLY A 175 7.14 5.15 -9.05
N ILE A 176 6.64 5.88 -8.05
CA ILE A 176 5.22 5.81 -7.66
C ILE A 176 4.32 6.30 -8.80
N ASN A 177 4.65 7.44 -9.42
CA ASN A 177 3.91 7.95 -10.58
C ASN A 177 3.93 6.96 -11.74
N ALA A 178 5.10 6.45 -12.12
CA ALA A 178 5.23 5.48 -13.20
C ALA A 178 4.37 4.21 -12.97
N MET A 179 4.34 3.71 -11.74
CA MET A 179 3.52 2.56 -11.36
C MET A 179 2.01 2.88 -11.42
N ILE A 180 1.59 4.03 -10.86
CA ILE A 180 0.16 4.43 -10.86
C ILE A 180 -0.31 4.77 -12.27
N ASP A 181 0.51 5.43 -13.10
CA ASP A 181 0.22 5.70 -14.51
C ASP A 181 -0.07 4.40 -15.26
N ALA A 182 0.81 3.40 -15.11
CA ALA A 182 0.64 2.10 -15.75
C ALA A 182 -0.63 1.38 -15.26
N LEU A 183 -0.88 1.42 -13.94
CA LEU A 183 -2.09 0.85 -13.34
C LEU A 183 -3.36 1.51 -13.92
N CYS A 184 -3.41 2.84 -14.01
CA CYS A 184 -4.56 3.58 -14.53
C CYS A 184 -4.79 3.34 -16.03
N GLN A 185 -3.72 3.32 -16.83
CA GLN A 185 -3.79 3.06 -18.28
C GLN A 185 -4.31 1.66 -18.59
N ALA A 186 -3.83 0.63 -17.87
CA ALA A 186 -4.27 -0.75 -18.05
C ALA A 186 -5.78 -0.94 -17.79
N GLN A 187 -6.41 -0.03 -17.05
CA GLN A 187 -7.84 -0.07 -16.74
C GLN A 187 -8.72 0.71 -17.74
N THR A 188 -8.12 1.59 -18.54
CA THR A 188 -8.85 2.37 -19.55
C THR A 188 -9.09 1.58 -20.84
N VAL A 189 -8.32 0.50 -21.05
CA VAL A 189 -8.35 -0.33 -22.27
C VAL A 189 -9.32 -1.52 -22.17
N ARG A 190 -9.95 -1.72 -21.02
CA ARG A 190 -10.97 -2.74 -20.75
C ARG A 190 -12.38 -2.12 -20.74
#